data_4cb8b1835fd8d57bf454c0c69b45ffbc
#
_entry.id   4cb8b1835fd8d57bf454c0c69b45ffbc
#
_cell.length_a   1.000
_cell.length_b   1.000
_cell.length_c   1.000
_cell.angle_alpha   90.00
_cell.angle_beta   90.00
_cell.angle_gamma   90.00
#
_symmetry.space_group_name_H-M   'P 1'
#
loop_
_entity.id
_entity.type
_entity.pdbx_description
1 polymer ?
#
loop_
_entity_poly.entity_id
_entity_poly.type
_entity_poly.pdbx_seq_one_letter_code
_entity_poly.pdbx_strand_id
1 'polypeptide(L)'
;MKKTFAAITLIIALVMAGPVAAAGIDFGGAIETNIEVNRKTDGNIEVTPASELSLNLGLTAAEDKLRAGLEFGLAETEHPDKLMPTGISLGDIQLKQAFIEADGAYWHGGPEVTTRFGTLDINYSPYASVKNHSGISISGMDLDVVELNAFYGLPTTYGHVLGMRADLNLVEELDLGASVIADRDLVRMQIDAAGSPIEGLNVSGALAADYVEGDSITESIKGMNNLWTIQADYEVIEDTTVTAGYKYISSDWEAPRYVAPRSEKDNQPQDWLYQLPEGKNHGVFVGVRTAQQGVEIEAEYDQLFNHAALAAGTEYEGFRFDVKTVLDVPSIGEMSTEKTTFGVSRDFDVMEGLAIAASYEGEWVPAAKQLTHTIGASTTLGLIPAIDGLKISGEVSASELALESIGYKIGAEFEAPNGVNLGIEHDRFEGTTFAAGMKVEF
;
A
#
# COMPACT_ATOMS: atom_id res chain seq x y z
N MET A 1 22.89 -19.62 5.76
CA MET A 1 22.85 -20.25 7.10
C MET A 1 23.96 -19.83 8.06
N LYS A 2 25.28 -20.00 7.76
CA LYS A 2 26.35 -19.64 8.73
C LYS A 2 26.43 -18.14 9.06
N LYS A 3 26.13 -17.25 8.12
CA LYS A 3 26.16 -15.78 8.32
C LYS A 3 24.94 -15.28 9.11
N THR A 4 23.79 -15.91 8.94
CA THR A 4 22.55 -15.57 9.68
C THR A 4 22.65 -15.99 11.15
N PHE A 5 23.22 -17.17 11.41
CA PHE A 5 23.51 -17.61 12.79
C PHE A 5 24.50 -16.69 13.51
N ALA A 6 25.52 -16.21 12.81
CA ALA A 6 26.49 -15.29 13.39
C ALA A 6 25.89 -13.93 13.77
N ALA A 7 24.95 -13.40 12.96
CA ALA A 7 24.25 -12.16 13.27
C ALA A 7 23.31 -12.30 14.48
N ILE A 8 22.54 -13.38 14.54
CA ILE A 8 21.66 -13.69 15.68
C ILE A 8 22.48 -13.89 16.95
N THR A 9 23.59 -14.63 16.87
CA THR A 9 24.49 -14.86 18.02
C THR A 9 25.16 -13.57 18.48
N LEU A 10 25.51 -12.67 17.56
CA LEU A 10 26.08 -11.36 17.89
C LEU A 10 25.07 -10.46 18.59
N ILE A 11 23.82 -10.44 18.13
CA ILE A 11 22.74 -9.66 18.75
C ILE A 11 22.44 -10.18 20.16
N ILE A 12 22.32 -11.51 20.31
CA ILE A 12 22.12 -12.14 21.62
C ILE A 12 23.33 -11.87 22.55
N ALA A 13 24.55 -11.93 22.03
CA ALA A 13 25.76 -11.64 22.81
C ALA A 13 25.87 -10.17 23.22
N LEU A 14 25.44 -9.22 22.37
CA LEU A 14 25.41 -7.80 22.69
C LEU A 14 24.36 -7.49 23.79
N VAL A 15 23.20 -8.13 23.72
CA VAL A 15 22.14 -8.02 24.74
C VAL A 15 22.57 -8.61 26.08
N MET A 16 23.39 -9.68 26.07
CA MET A 16 23.87 -10.35 27.28
C MET A 16 25.11 -9.69 27.92
N ALA A 17 25.82 -8.83 27.21
CA ALA A 17 27.10 -8.26 27.67
C ALA A 17 27.01 -6.89 28.32
N GLY A 18 25.84 -6.20 28.28
CA GLY A 18 25.63 -4.90 28.94
C GLY A 18 25.03 -5.05 30.34
N PRO A 19 25.24 -4.10 31.27
CA PRO A 19 24.44 -4.03 32.47
C PRO A 19 23.01 -3.73 32.08
N VAL A 20 22.16 -4.76 32.05
CA VAL A 20 20.74 -4.67 31.66
C VAL A 20 19.97 -3.98 32.77
N ALA A 21 20.13 -2.66 32.91
CA ALA A 21 19.24 -1.84 33.68
C ALA A 21 18.02 -1.57 32.76
N ALA A 22 16.91 -2.23 33.07
CA ALA A 22 15.60 -2.05 32.45
C ALA A 22 15.58 -2.16 30.89
N ALA A 23 15.96 -3.32 30.37
CA ALA A 23 15.63 -3.63 28.99
C ALA A 23 14.20 -4.14 28.91
N GLY A 24 13.36 -3.47 28.14
CA GLY A 24 12.08 -4.00 27.70
C GLY A 24 12.34 -5.05 26.63
N ILE A 25 11.79 -6.24 26.81
CA ILE A 25 11.73 -7.26 25.75
C ILE A 25 10.27 -7.31 25.33
N ASP A 26 10.03 -6.95 24.08
CA ASP A 26 8.73 -7.09 23.44
C ASP A 26 8.82 -8.28 22.47
N PHE A 27 8.03 -9.28 22.76
CA PHE A 27 7.91 -10.45 21.92
C PHE A 27 6.46 -10.54 21.45
N GLY A 28 6.27 -10.37 20.18
CA GLY A 28 4.96 -10.45 19.56
C GLY A 28 5.06 -11.25 18.27
N GLY A 29 3.94 -11.72 17.83
CA GLY A 29 3.86 -12.40 16.55
C GLY A 29 2.46 -12.90 16.28
N ALA A 30 2.25 -13.31 15.06
CA ALA A 30 1.05 -13.99 14.64
C ALA A 30 1.44 -15.23 13.81
N ILE A 31 0.75 -16.31 14.07
CA ILE A 31 0.75 -17.48 13.21
C ILE A 31 -0.64 -17.56 12.62
N GLU A 32 -0.74 -17.40 11.33
CA GLU A 32 -1.96 -17.59 10.59
C GLU A 32 -1.80 -18.78 9.66
N THR A 33 -2.73 -19.73 9.76
CA THR A 33 -2.80 -20.86 8.84
C THR A 33 -4.18 -20.88 8.25
N ASN A 34 -4.29 -20.98 6.94
CA ASN A 34 -5.53 -21.06 6.21
C ASN A 34 -5.47 -22.22 5.23
N ILE A 35 -6.53 -23.00 5.16
CA ILE A 35 -6.68 -24.07 4.18
C ILE A 35 -7.98 -23.79 3.43
N GLU A 36 -7.87 -23.55 2.15
CA GLU A 36 -9.00 -23.44 1.26
C GLU A 36 -9.17 -24.74 0.48
N VAL A 37 -10.38 -25.28 0.49
CA VAL A 37 -10.77 -26.43 -0.31
C VAL A 37 -11.87 -25.97 -1.25
N ASN A 38 -11.53 -25.81 -2.52
CA ASN A 38 -12.48 -25.43 -3.55
C ASN A 38 -12.91 -26.66 -4.33
N ARG A 39 -14.21 -26.94 -4.30
CA ARG A 39 -14.84 -27.94 -5.15
C ARG A 39 -15.48 -27.24 -6.34
N LYS A 40 -14.76 -27.26 -7.46
CA LYS A 40 -15.23 -26.66 -8.73
C LYS A 40 -16.50 -27.33 -9.25
N THR A 41 -17.23 -26.63 -10.08
CA THR A 41 -18.48 -27.11 -10.69
C THR A 41 -18.28 -28.33 -11.59
N ASP A 42 -17.09 -28.55 -12.14
CA ASP A 42 -16.71 -29.75 -12.89
C ASP A 42 -16.39 -30.97 -12.02
N GLY A 43 -16.49 -30.83 -10.71
CA GLY A 43 -16.21 -31.85 -9.72
C GLY A 43 -14.75 -31.97 -9.29
N ASN A 44 -13.85 -31.19 -9.86
CA ASN A 44 -12.47 -31.14 -9.42
C ASN A 44 -12.37 -30.49 -8.04
N ILE A 45 -11.45 -31.00 -7.23
CA ILE A 45 -11.18 -30.45 -5.90
C ILE A 45 -9.78 -29.86 -5.94
N GLU A 46 -9.71 -28.60 -5.62
CA GLU A 46 -8.46 -27.84 -5.45
C GLU A 46 -8.27 -27.54 -3.96
N VAL A 47 -7.10 -27.82 -3.43
CA VAL A 47 -6.76 -27.54 -2.04
C VAL A 47 -5.60 -26.53 -2.06
N THR A 48 -5.86 -25.35 -1.53
CA THR A 48 -4.87 -24.27 -1.45
C THR A 48 -4.57 -23.99 0.02
N PRO A 49 -3.50 -24.55 0.57
CA PRO A 49 -3.05 -24.16 1.89
C PRO A 49 -2.31 -22.84 1.81
N ALA A 50 -2.66 -21.91 2.67
CA ALA A 50 -1.91 -20.70 2.90
C ALA A 50 -1.45 -20.68 4.37
N SER A 51 -0.21 -20.37 4.60
CA SER A 51 0.31 -20.18 5.96
C SER A 51 1.12 -18.93 5.99
N GLU A 52 0.81 -18.06 6.93
CA GLU A 52 1.57 -16.85 7.20
C GLU A 52 2.15 -16.95 8.61
N LEU A 53 3.44 -16.67 8.72
CA LEU A 53 4.13 -16.60 10.00
C LEU A 53 4.76 -15.21 10.08
N SER A 54 4.39 -14.47 11.09
CA SER A 54 5.04 -13.22 11.48
C SER A 54 5.51 -13.37 12.92
N LEU A 55 6.81 -13.34 13.13
CA LEU A 55 7.41 -13.34 14.47
C LEU A 55 8.21 -12.06 14.61
N ASN A 56 7.84 -11.24 15.58
CA ASN A 56 8.48 -9.96 15.87
C ASN A 56 9.13 -10.03 17.24
N LEU A 57 10.41 -9.81 17.30
CA LEU A 57 11.16 -9.65 18.53
C LEU A 57 11.68 -8.21 18.60
N GLY A 58 11.11 -7.42 19.50
CA GLY A 58 11.56 -6.08 19.83
C GLY A 58 12.38 -6.08 21.12
N LEU A 59 13.45 -5.32 21.13
CA LEU A 59 14.27 -5.07 22.31
C LEU A 59 14.43 -3.57 22.46
N THR A 60 14.13 -3.05 23.66
CA THR A 60 14.37 -1.66 24.00
C THR A 60 15.23 -1.57 25.25
N ALA A 61 16.17 -0.65 25.27
CA ALA A 61 17.07 -0.43 26.39
C ALA A 61 17.44 1.06 26.49
N ALA A 62 18.02 1.46 27.61
CA ALA A 62 18.52 2.81 27.86
C ALA A 62 17.43 3.90 27.62
N GLU A 63 16.29 3.76 28.28
CA GLU A 63 15.17 4.69 28.16
C GLU A 63 14.71 4.87 26.69
N ASP A 64 14.55 3.74 25.98
CA ASP A 64 14.14 3.64 24.59
C ASP A 64 15.12 4.21 23.54
N LYS A 65 16.33 4.61 23.98
CA LYS A 65 17.38 5.11 23.07
C LYS A 65 18.09 4.02 22.26
N LEU A 66 17.95 2.76 22.66
CA LEU A 66 18.45 1.62 21.91
C LEU A 66 17.30 0.67 21.60
N ARG A 67 17.10 0.41 20.32
CA ARG A 67 16.06 -0.49 19.81
C ARG A 67 16.68 -1.52 18.90
N ALA A 68 16.21 -2.75 18.96
CA ALA A 68 16.56 -3.77 17.99
C ALA A 68 15.29 -4.54 17.60
N GLY A 69 15.20 -4.96 16.36
CA GLY A 69 14.07 -5.72 15.87
C GLY A 69 14.52 -6.86 14.96
N LEU A 70 13.80 -7.96 15.07
CA LEU A 70 13.91 -9.12 14.18
C LEU A 70 12.50 -9.47 13.72
N GLU A 71 12.33 -9.59 12.43
CA GLU A 71 11.09 -10.07 11.81
C GLU A 71 11.39 -11.31 11.00
N PHE A 72 10.63 -12.36 11.27
CA PHE A 72 10.68 -13.61 10.52
C PHE A 72 9.35 -13.82 9.82
N GLY A 73 9.39 -14.40 8.63
CA GLY A 73 8.22 -14.81 7.89
C GLY A 73 8.47 -16.10 7.16
N LEU A 74 7.43 -16.65 6.55
CA LEU A 74 7.59 -17.81 5.67
C LEU A 74 8.16 -17.38 4.32
N ALA A 75 8.95 -18.25 3.70
CA ALA A 75 9.38 -18.08 2.32
C ALA A 75 8.17 -18.13 1.41
N GLU A 76 8.06 -17.20 0.48
CA GLU A 76 7.11 -17.31 -0.61
C GLU A 76 7.48 -18.53 -1.46
N THR A 77 6.58 -19.52 -1.52
CA THR A 77 6.80 -20.70 -2.36
C THR A 77 6.23 -20.43 -3.76
N GLU A 78 7.10 -20.39 -4.75
CA GLU A 78 6.73 -20.22 -6.17
C GLU A 78 5.91 -21.40 -6.75
N HIS A 79 5.65 -22.45 -5.96
CA HIS A 79 4.98 -23.65 -6.43
C HIS A 79 3.87 -24.09 -5.46
N PRO A 80 2.64 -23.63 -5.65
CA PRO A 80 1.49 -24.08 -4.86
C PRO A 80 1.21 -25.59 -5.02
N ASP A 81 1.68 -26.23 -6.08
CA ASP A 81 1.38 -27.62 -6.42
C ASP A 81 2.14 -28.69 -5.57
N LYS A 82 3.03 -28.29 -4.69
CA LYS A 82 3.83 -29.20 -3.87
C LYS A 82 3.42 -29.28 -2.41
N LEU A 83 2.29 -28.74 -2.09
CA LEU A 83 1.83 -28.62 -0.72
C LEU A 83 1.00 -29.82 -0.28
N MET A 84 1.68 -30.72 0.39
CA MET A 84 1.10 -31.34 1.58
C MET A 84 1.78 -30.68 2.77
N PRO A 85 1.09 -29.87 3.57
CA PRO A 85 1.68 -29.31 4.77
C PRO A 85 1.81 -30.40 5.82
N THR A 86 2.88 -31.11 5.77
CA THR A 86 3.32 -31.95 6.90
C THR A 86 3.92 -31.11 8.03
N GLY A 87 3.62 -29.81 8.06
CA GLY A 87 4.09 -28.84 9.03
C GLY A 87 5.05 -27.83 8.43
N ILE A 88 5.14 -26.67 9.09
CA ILE A 88 6.14 -25.64 8.78
C ILE A 88 7.52 -26.23 9.07
N SER A 89 8.36 -26.30 8.03
CA SER A 89 9.77 -26.68 8.19
C SER A 89 10.58 -25.47 8.66
N LEU A 90 11.51 -25.65 9.57
CA LEU A 90 12.44 -24.58 9.95
C LEU A 90 13.22 -24.01 8.75
N GLY A 91 13.28 -24.74 7.64
CA GLY A 91 13.89 -24.28 6.39
C GLY A 91 13.04 -23.26 5.63
N ASP A 92 11.76 -23.19 5.93
CA ASP A 92 10.81 -22.29 5.26
C ASP A 92 10.72 -20.94 5.98
N ILE A 93 11.30 -20.82 7.18
CA ILE A 93 11.36 -19.58 7.94
C ILE A 93 12.51 -18.73 7.40
N GLN A 94 12.20 -17.54 6.94
CA GLN A 94 13.14 -16.54 6.47
C GLN A 94 13.15 -15.33 7.38
N LEU A 95 14.35 -14.78 7.60
CA LEU A 95 14.50 -13.49 8.24
C LEU A 95 14.12 -12.41 7.22
N LYS A 96 12.98 -11.75 7.45
CA LYS A 96 12.49 -10.65 6.60
C LYS A 96 13.18 -9.35 6.94
N GLN A 97 13.27 -9.03 8.23
CA GLN A 97 13.95 -7.82 8.70
C GLN A 97 14.82 -8.10 9.92
N ALA A 98 15.95 -7.41 10.00
CA ALA A 98 16.78 -7.37 11.18
C ALA A 98 17.45 -6.00 11.28
N PHE A 99 17.29 -5.32 12.42
CA PHE A 99 17.92 -4.03 12.62
C PHE A 99 18.31 -3.79 14.07
N ILE A 100 19.26 -2.89 14.25
CA ILE A 100 19.58 -2.24 15.51
C ILE A 100 19.54 -0.75 15.27
N GLU A 101 18.91 -0.01 16.16
CA GLU A 101 18.72 1.42 16.07
C GLU A 101 19.12 2.07 17.39
N ALA A 102 19.82 3.18 17.30
CA ALA A 102 20.29 3.93 18.45
C ALA A 102 20.07 5.43 18.24
N ASP A 103 19.48 6.07 19.24
CA ASP A 103 19.29 7.51 19.29
C ASP A 103 20.36 8.16 20.16
N GLY A 104 20.98 9.22 19.67
CA GLY A 104 21.96 9.99 20.42
C GLY A 104 22.80 10.91 19.57
N ALA A 105 23.49 11.83 20.23
CA ALA A 105 24.42 12.74 19.56
C ALA A 105 25.81 12.08 19.37
N TYR A 106 26.44 12.29 18.22
CA TYR A 106 27.80 11.78 17.96
C TYR A 106 28.89 12.57 18.71
N TRP A 107 28.60 13.78 19.14
CA TRP A 107 29.50 14.61 19.94
C TRP A 107 28.74 15.39 21.00
N HIS A 108 29.44 15.83 22.02
CA HIS A 108 28.84 16.60 23.11
C HIS A 108 28.24 17.92 22.61
N GLY A 109 26.93 18.10 22.81
CA GLY A 109 26.17 19.27 22.31
C GLY A 109 25.84 19.21 20.82
N GLY A 110 26.05 18.07 20.16
CA GLY A 110 25.59 17.84 18.80
C GLY A 110 24.09 17.52 18.73
N PRO A 111 23.51 17.54 17.54
CA PRO A 111 22.12 17.12 17.35
C PRO A 111 21.92 15.65 17.71
N GLU A 112 20.75 15.32 18.24
CA GLU A 112 20.33 13.94 18.39
C GLU A 112 20.01 13.39 17.01
N VAL A 113 20.50 12.18 16.73
CA VAL A 113 20.29 11.47 15.48
C VAL A 113 19.89 10.04 15.75
N THR A 114 19.11 9.47 14.87
CA THR A 114 18.82 8.05 14.87
C THR A 114 19.75 7.33 13.91
N THR A 115 20.52 6.38 14.41
CA THR A 115 21.40 5.54 13.60
C THR A 115 20.84 4.13 13.55
N ARG A 116 20.59 3.63 12.35
CA ARG A 116 20.07 2.27 12.14
C ARG A 116 21.04 1.42 11.33
N PHE A 117 21.29 0.21 11.80
CA PHE A 117 22.05 -0.83 11.12
C PHE A 117 21.14 -2.03 10.84
N GLY A 118 21.18 -2.55 9.64
CA GLY A 118 20.40 -3.73 9.27
C GLY A 118 19.49 -3.45 8.09
N THR A 119 18.26 -3.93 8.15
CA THR A 119 17.27 -3.70 7.10
C THR A 119 16.80 -2.25 7.11
N LEU A 120 16.92 -1.60 5.96
CA LEU A 120 16.53 -0.21 5.74
C LEU A 120 15.26 -0.13 4.91
N ASP A 121 14.33 0.71 5.35
CA ASP A 121 13.19 1.19 4.59
C ASP A 121 13.29 2.71 4.54
N ILE A 122 13.80 3.23 3.44
CA ILE A 122 14.03 4.65 3.22
C ILE A 122 12.97 5.19 2.27
N ASN A 123 12.26 6.20 2.68
CA ASN A 123 11.27 6.87 1.86
C ASN A 123 11.54 8.38 1.87
N TYR A 124 12.40 8.82 0.99
CA TYR A 124 12.66 10.25 0.83
C TYR A 124 11.54 10.96 0.06
N SER A 125 10.89 10.24 -0.85
CA SER A 125 9.75 10.71 -1.61
C SER A 125 9.13 9.56 -2.40
N PRO A 126 7.97 9.75 -3.06
CA PRO A 126 7.40 8.76 -3.97
C PRO A 126 8.34 8.33 -5.11
N TYR A 127 9.33 9.16 -5.44
CA TYR A 127 10.27 8.92 -6.54
C TYR A 127 11.66 8.48 -6.06
N ALA A 128 11.93 8.56 -4.77
CA ALA A 128 13.22 8.26 -4.16
C ALA A 128 13.01 7.42 -2.89
N SER A 129 12.87 6.12 -3.06
CA SER A 129 12.66 5.17 -1.97
C SER A 129 13.53 3.92 -2.13
N VAL A 130 13.89 3.32 -1.00
CA VAL A 130 14.61 2.04 -0.91
C VAL A 130 13.91 1.19 0.13
N LYS A 131 13.57 -0.05 -0.19
CA LYS A 131 12.87 -0.97 0.70
C LYS A 131 13.61 -2.28 0.86
N ASN A 132 13.54 -2.85 2.06
CA ASN A 132 14.13 -4.15 2.41
C ASN A 132 15.61 -4.26 2.03
N HIS A 133 16.36 -3.18 2.17
CA HIS A 133 17.77 -3.14 1.80
C HIS A 133 18.67 -3.20 3.04
N SER A 134 19.67 -4.05 3.04
CA SER A 134 20.60 -4.12 4.19
C SER A 134 21.60 -2.98 4.13
N GLY A 135 21.82 -2.30 5.25
CA GLY A 135 22.75 -1.17 5.27
C GLY A 135 22.85 -0.46 6.61
N ILE A 136 23.22 0.80 6.53
CA ILE A 136 23.24 1.75 7.64
C ILE A 136 22.53 3.02 7.22
N SER A 137 21.72 3.61 8.10
CA SER A 137 21.17 4.95 7.93
C SER A 137 21.40 5.81 9.16
N ILE A 138 21.43 7.12 8.91
CA ILE A 138 21.45 8.18 9.89
C ILE A 138 20.30 9.11 9.53
N SER A 139 19.41 9.38 10.47
CA SER A 139 18.24 10.24 10.24
C SER A 139 18.04 11.22 11.38
N GLY A 140 17.33 12.32 11.08
CA GLY A 140 16.96 13.34 12.04
C GLY A 140 18.14 14.19 12.50
N MET A 141 19.19 14.37 11.68
CA MET A 141 20.30 15.28 12.01
C MET A 141 19.83 16.73 11.80
N ASP A 142 19.27 17.31 12.84
CA ASP A 142 18.79 18.69 12.85
C ASP A 142 19.97 19.66 13.09
N LEU A 143 20.18 20.56 12.13
CA LEU A 143 21.19 21.61 12.16
C LEU A 143 20.51 23.00 12.14
N ASP A 144 19.46 23.18 12.88
CA ASP A 144 18.59 24.36 13.02
C ASP A 144 17.77 24.67 11.75
N VAL A 145 18.42 24.92 10.64
CA VAL A 145 17.76 25.28 9.35
C VAL A 145 17.76 24.15 8.33
N VAL A 146 18.46 23.07 8.61
CA VAL A 146 18.58 21.90 7.72
C VAL A 146 18.50 20.64 8.53
N GLU A 147 17.58 19.75 8.19
CA GLU A 147 17.60 18.37 8.64
C GLU A 147 18.27 17.49 7.57
N LEU A 148 19.24 16.69 8.00
CA LEU A 148 19.96 15.78 7.11
C LEU A 148 19.63 14.32 7.43
N ASN A 149 19.38 13.56 6.37
CA ASN A 149 19.17 12.14 6.39
C ASN A 149 20.10 11.48 5.37
N ALA A 150 20.77 10.39 5.73
CA ALA A 150 21.67 9.68 4.83
C ALA A 150 21.62 8.17 5.05
N PHE A 151 21.91 7.41 4.00
CA PHE A 151 22.09 5.98 4.12
C PHE A 151 23.15 5.41 3.19
N TYR A 152 23.66 4.26 3.56
CA TYR A 152 24.51 3.41 2.75
C TYR A 152 23.96 2.00 2.75
N GLY A 153 23.58 1.52 1.56
CA GLY A 153 23.13 0.16 1.33
C GLY A 153 24.27 -0.77 0.91
N LEU A 154 24.26 -1.96 1.47
CA LEU A 154 25.22 -3.01 1.10
C LEU A 154 24.99 -3.46 -0.36
N PRO A 155 26.04 -3.95 -1.04
CA PRO A 155 25.94 -4.26 -2.46
C PRO A 155 24.92 -5.37 -2.75
N THR A 156 24.08 -5.09 -3.74
CA THR A 156 23.16 -6.03 -4.38
C THR A 156 23.61 -6.30 -5.82
N THR A 157 22.69 -6.79 -6.64
CA THR A 157 22.91 -6.94 -8.09
C THR A 157 23.27 -5.59 -8.76
N TYR A 158 22.76 -4.47 -8.22
CA TYR A 158 23.03 -3.13 -8.72
C TYR A 158 24.23 -2.43 -8.06
N GLY A 159 25.01 -3.15 -7.25
CA GLY A 159 26.15 -2.61 -6.54
C GLY A 159 25.79 -2.00 -5.18
N HIS A 160 26.60 -1.06 -4.73
CA HIS A 160 26.36 -0.29 -3.50
C HIS A 160 25.34 0.81 -3.79
N VAL A 161 24.47 1.09 -2.83
CA VAL A 161 23.49 2.17 -2.93
C VAL A 161 23.80 3.22 -1.86
N LEU A 162 23.85 4.46 -2.27
CA LEU A 162 24.04 5.61 -1.39
C LEU A 162 22.84 6.54 -1.52
N GLY A 163 22.42 7.15 -0.43
CA GLY A 163 21.41 8.17 -0.51
C GLY A 163 21.56 9.22 0.58
N MET A 164 21.12 10.41 0.26
CA MET A 164 21.08 11.55 1.18
C MET A 164 19.84 12.40 0.87
N ARG A 165 19.24 12.95 1.90
CA ARG A 165 18.19 13.96 1.82
C ARG A 165 18.53 15.11 2.76
N ALA A 166 18.26 16.31 2.29
CA ALA A 166 18.30 17.53 3.08
C ALA A 166 16.92 18.18 3.02
N ASP A 167 16.33 18.43 4.17
CA ASP A 167 15.09 19.16 4.35
C ASP A 167 15.42 20.52 4.95
N LEU A 168 14.95 21.58 4.31
CA LEU A 168 15.26 22.96 4.65
C LEU A 168 14.07 23.60 5.38
N ASN A 169 14.25 23.95 6.63
CA ASN A 169 13.26 24.60 7.50
C ASN A 169 13.51 26.12 7.55
N LEU A 170 13.38 26.78 6.40
CA LEU A 170 13.70 28.22 6.29
C LEU A 170 12.54 29.11 6.71
N VAL A 171 11.32 28.67 6.46
CA VAL A 171 10.08 29.42 6.72
C VAL A 171 9.04 28.42 7.16
N GLU A 172 8.23 28.76 8.16
CA GLU A 172 7.26 27.88 8.80
C GLU A 172 6.19 27.34 7.82
N GLU A 173 5.92 28.10 6.74
CA GLU A 173 4.91 27.72 5.74
C GLU A 173 5.49 27.08 4.48
N LEU A 174 6.81 26.80 4.43
CA LEU A 174 7.48 26.28 3.23
C LEU A 174 8.45 25.16 3.56
N ASP A 175 8.09 23.97 3.16
CA ASP A 175 8.92 22.78 3.21
C ASP A 175 9.69 22.65 1.89
N LEU A 176 11.01 22.58 1.97
CA LEU A 176 11.88 22.34 0.82
C LEU A 176 12.72 21.11 1.08
N GLY A 177 12.72 20.17 0.14
CA GLY A 177 13.52 18.96 0.22
C GLY A 177 14.41 18.78 -1.01
N ALA A 178 15.59 18.24 -0.79
CA ALA A 178 16.47 17.79 -1.86
C ALA A 178 17.04 16.42 -1.51
N SER A 179 16.98 15.49 -2.43
CA SER A 179 17.52 14.15 -2.22
C SER A 179 18.35 13.66 -3.40
N VAL A 180 19.26 12.75 -3.12
CA VAL A 180 20.03 12.01 -4.11
C VAL A 180 20.08 10.55 -3.69
N ILE A 181 19.85 9.63 -4.64
CA ILE A 181 20.12 8.21 -4.50
C ILE A 181 21.01 7.79 -5.66
N ALA A 182 22.09 7.12 -5.36
CA ALA A 182 23.07 6.69 -6.34
C ALA A 182 23.42 5.23 -6.17
N ASP A 183 23.48 4.51 -7.27
CA ASP A 183 24.08 3.19 -7.36
C ASP A 183 25.21 3.18 -8.40
N ARG A 184 25.64 2.01 -8.80
CA ARG A 184 26.72 1.85 -9.79
C ARG A 184 26.39 2.46 -11.16
N ASP A 185 25.12 2.38 -11.57
CA ASP A 185 24.71 2.65 -12.95
C ASP A 185 23.79 3.87 -13.07
N LEU A 186 23.26 4.37 -11.94
CA LEU A 186 22.25 5.43 -11.91
C LEU A 186 22.48 6.39 -10.76
N VAL A 187 22.33 7.68 -11.02
CA VAL A 187 22.19 8.71 -9.97
C VAL A 187 20.85 9.40 -10.17
N ARG A 188 19.97 9.26 -9.21
CA ARG A 188 18.68 9.95 -9.16
C ARG A 188 18.77 11.12 -8.22
N MET A 189 18.47 12.28 -8.72
CA MET A 189 18.37 13.53 -7.95
C MET A 189 16.91 13.97 -7.90
N GLN A 190 16.50 14.51 -6.77
CA GLN A 190 15.18 15.09 -6.62
C GLN A 190 15.22 16.36 -5.81
N ILE A 191 14.33 17.28 -6.15
CA ILE A 191 13.99 18.46 -5.39
C ILE A 191 12.48 18.49 -5.25
N ASP A 192 11.98 18.71 -4.06
CA ASP A 192 10.57 18.85 -3.77
C ASP A 192 10.34 20.11 -2.91
N ALA A 193 9.17 20.68 -3.09
CA ALA A 193 8.71 21.83 -2.32
C ALA A 193 7.22 21.68 -2.03
N ALA A 194 6.81 22.05 -0.83
CA ALA A 194 5.39 22.15 -0.45
C ALA A 194 5.21 23.37 0.45
N GLY A 195 4.07 24.03 0.35
CA GLY A 195 3.79 25.17 1.19
C GLY A 195 2.38 25.71 1.05
N SER A 196 2.00 26.53 2.02
CA SER A 196 0.67 27.15 2.12
C SER A 196 0.83 28.69 2.06
N PRO A 197 1.04 29.27 0.87
CA PRO A 197 1.38 30.69 0.71
C PRO A 197 0.24 31.64 1.14
N ILE A 198 -0.97 31.16 1.15
CA ILE A 198 -2.15 31.86 1.68
C ILE A 198 -3.10 30.84 2.29
N GLU A 199 -3.97 31.30 3.16
CA GLU A 199 -5.00 30.46 3.81
C GLU A 199 -5.84 29.70 2.77
N GLY A 200 -6.00 28.41 2.96
CA GLY A 200 -6.74 27.51 2.09
C GLY A 200 -6.02 27.09 0.80
N LEU A 201 -4.83 27.63 0.49
CA LEU A 201 -4.06 27.24 -0.70
C LEU A 201 -2.81 26.45 -0.30
N ASN A 202 -2.75 25.19 -0.71
CA ASN A 202 -1.56 24.37 -0.63
C ASN A 202 -0.96 24.20 -2.02
N VAL A 203 0.33 24.45 -2.15
CA VAL A 203 1.06 24.25 -3.41
C VAL A 203 2.18 23.28 -3.15
N SER A 204 2.31 22.29 -4.01
CA SER A 204 3.41 21.33 -3.97
C SER A 204 4.00 21.09 -5.35
N GLY A 205 5.24 20.67 -5.37
CA GLY A 205 5.90 20.32 -6.62
C GLY A 205 7.11 19.44 -6.37
N ALA A 206 7.45 18.63 -7.34
CA ALA A 206 8.64 17.79 -7.31
C ALA A 206 9.27 17.73 -8.70
N LEU A 207 10.59 17.74 -8.71
CA LEU A 207 11.42 17.49 -9.87
C LEU A 207 12.36 16.35 -9.54
N ALA A 208 12.30 15.26 -10.29
CA ALA A 208 13.24 14.16 -10.21
C ALA A 208 13.95 13.99 -11.55
N ALA A 209 15.25 13.69 -11.52
CA ALA A 209 16.06 13.48 -12.71
C ALA A 209 17.03 12.32 -12.50
N ASP A 210 17.13 11.46 -13.51
CA ASP A 210 18.05 10.34 -13.55
C ASP A 210 19.24 10.69 -14.44
N TYR A 211 20.42 10.57 -13.87
CA TYR A 211 21.67 10.61 -14.59
C TYR A 211 22.18 9.17 -14.77
N VAL A 212 22.30 8.75 -16.01
CA VAL A 212 22.87 7.46 -16.39
C VAL A 212 24.27 7.69 -16.92
N GLU A 213 25.25 6.90 -16.49
CA GLU A 213 26.63 7.06 -16.95
C GLU A 213 26.71 6.85 -18.48
N GLY A 214 27.18 7.87 -19.19
CA GLY A 214 27.42 7.85 -20.63
C GLY A 214 28.90 8.08 -20.95
N ASP A 215 29.30 7.81 -22.19
CA ASP A 215 30.68 7.95 -22.65
C ASP A 215 31.20 9.41 -22.61
N SER A 216 30.30 10.39 -22.46
CA SER A 216 30.64 11.80 -22.30
C SER A 216 29.60 12.55 -21.45
N ILE A 217 30.02 13.65 -20.80
CA ILE A 217 29.11 14.53 -20.03
C ILE A 217 27.93 15.01 -20.93
N THR A 218 28.22 15.29 -22.21
CA THR A 218 27.18 15.77 -23.15
C THR A 218 26.15 14.69 -23.49
N GLU A 219 26.56 13.43 -23.58
CA GLU A 219 25.65 12.29 -23.81
C GLU A 219 24.87 11.99 -22.55
N SER A 220 25.51 12.02 -21.39
CA SER A 220 24.84 11.87 -20.10
C SER A 220 23.77 12.93 -19.87
N ILE A 221 24.03 14.20 -20.20
CA ILE A 221 23.03 15.28 -20.07
C ILE A 221 21.88 15.09 -21.08
N LYS A 222 22.16 14.62 -22.29
CA LYS A 222 21.11 14.32 -23.29
C LYS A 222 20.25 13.11 -22.93
N GLY A 223 20.82 12.18 -22.17
CA GLY A 223 20.14 10.98 -21.67
C GLY A 223 19.47 11.18 -20.29
N MET A 224 19.38 12.41 -19.77
CA MET A 224 18.69 12.64 -18.51
C MET A 224 17.19 12.41 -18.66
N ASN A 225 16.72 11.36 -18.00
CA ASN A 225 15.31 11.10 -17.83
C ASN A 225 14.80 11.93 -16.66
N ASN A 226 13.67 12.57 -16.82
CA ASN A 226 13.12 13.42 -15.78
C ASN A 226 11.61 13.25 -15.62
N LEU A 227 11.18 13.53 -14.40
CA LEU A 227 9.78 13.60 -14.02
C LEU A 227 9.62 14.90 -13.22
N TRP A 228 8.58 15.65 -13.49
CA TRP A 228 8.22 16.75 -12.62
C TRP A 228 6.70 16.92 -12.52
N THR A 229 6.29 17.35 -11.36
CA THR A 229 4.90 17.62 -11.04
C THR A 229 4.80 18.96 -10.32
N ILE A 230 3.71 19.63 -10.56
CA ILE A 230 3.27 20.78 -9.76
C ILE A 230 1.78 20.64 -9.52
N GLN A 231 1.36 20.86 -8.29
CA GLN A 231 -0.04 20.78 -7.86
C GLN A 231 -0.38 21.95 -6.96
N ALA A 232 -1.59 22.42 -7.09
CA ALA A 232 -2.19 23.37 -6.18
C ALA A 232 -3.56 22.83 -5.74
N ASP A 233 -3.80 22.82 -4.45
CA ASP A 233 -5.06 22.46 -3.81
C ASP A 233 -5.60 23.72 -3.12
N TYR A 234 -6.78 24.14 -3.50
CA TYR A 234 -7.40 25.35 -2.96
C TYR A 234 -8.76 25.04 -2.34
N GLU A 235 -8.90 25.32 -1.06
CA GLU A 235 -10.17 25.28 -0.36
C GLU A 235 -10.96 26.55 -0.69
N VAL A 236 -11.90 26.43 -1.62
CA VAL A 236 -12.69 27.56 -2.13
C VAL A 236 -13.74 28.02 -1.12
N ILE A 237 -14.36 27.06 -0.46
CA ILE A 237 -15.27 27.19 0.66
C ILE A 237 -15.12 25.98 1.56
N GLU A 238 -15.65 26.04 2.77
CA GLU A 238 -15.63 24.90 3.73
C GLU A 238 -16.08 23.61 3.03
N ASP A 239 -15.29 22.55 3.21
CA ASP A 239 -15.53 21.22 2.61
C ASP A 239 -15.51 21.18 1.08
N THR A 240 -14.94 22.19 0.40
CA THR A 240 -14.80 22.19 -1.05
C THR A 240 -13.38 22.52 -1.47
N THR A 241 -12.68 21.53 -2.01
CA THR A 241 -11.32 21.67 -2.50
C THR A 241 -11.28 21.54 -4.02
N VAL A 242 -10.57 22.43 -4.66
CA VAL A 242 -10.22 22.38 -6.09
C VAL A 242 -8.74 22.08 -6.21
N THR A 243 -8.41 21.02 -6.92
CA THR A 243 -7.04 20.61 -7.25
C THR A 243 -6.76 20.94 -8.71
N ALA A 244 -5.60 21.50 -8.97
CA ALA A 244 -5.09 21.68 -10.34
C ALA A 244 -3.60 21.44 -10.37
N GLY A 245 -3.12 20.83 -11.44
CA GLY A 245 -1.71 20.58 -11.57
C GLY A 245 -1.28 20.18 -12.97
N TYR A 246 0.00 19.92 -13.08
CA TYR A 246 0.64 19.49 -14.31
C TYR A 246 1.70 18.43 -14.01
N LYS A 247 1.76 17.42 -14.86
CA LYS A 247 2.73 16.32 -14.78
C LYS A 247 3.53 16.23 -16.09
N TYR A 248 4.79 15.93 -15.96
CA TYR A 248 5.66 15.54 -17.06
C TYR A 248 6.46 14.31 -16.66
N ILE A 249 6.55 13.32 -17.53
CA ILE A 249 7.31 12.10 -17.33
C ILE A 249 8.03 11.80 -18.64
N SER A 250 9.36 11.71 -18.62
CA SER A 250 10.09 11.32 -19.84
C SER A 250 9.80 9.86 -20.20
N SER A 251 9.84 9.53 -21.49
CA SER A 251 9.52 8.19 -21.99
C SER A 251 10.40 7.09 -21.43
N ASP A 252 11.62 7.43 -21.05
CA ASP A 252 12.61 6.48 -20.56
C ASP A 252 12.77 6.53 -19.03
N TRP A 253 11.80 7.16 -18.33
CA TRP A 253 11.76 7.17 -16.88
C TRP A 253 11.53 5.76 -16.34
N GLU A 254 12.42 5.31 -15.49
CA GLU A 254 12.32 3.99 -14.86
C GLU A 254 11.80 4.11 -13.42
N ALA A 255 10.99 3.11 -13.01
CA ALA A 255 10.59 2.94 -11.63
C ALA A 255 11.81 2.83 -10.70
N PRO A 256 11.69 3.20 -9.41
CA PRO A 256 12.77 3.02 -8.45
C PRO A 256 13.24 1.56 -8.41
N ARG A 257 14.49 1.29 -8.78
CA ARG A 257 15.07 -0.06 -8.90
C ARG A 257 15.21 -0.79 -7.56
N TYR A 258 15.09 -0.07 -6.45
CA TYR A 258 15.36 -0.58 -5.10
C TYR A 258 14.10 -0.91 -4.31
N VAL A 259 12.96 -0.78 -4.93
CA VAL A 259 11.72 -1.30 -4.38
C VAL A 259 11.70 -2.78 -4.69
N ALA A 260 11.71 -3.63 -3.66
CA ALA A 260 11.55 -5.06 -3.85
C ALA A 260 10.29 -5.32 -4.72
N PRO A 261 10.37 -6.24 -5.69
CA PRO A 261 9.19 -6.59 -6.48
C PRO A 261 8.08 -6.97 -5.51
N ARG A 262 6.98 -6.24 -5.55
CA ARG A 262 5.80 -6.54 -4.75
C ARG A 262 5.22 -7.85 -5.26
N SER A 263 4.68 -8.65 -4.35
CA SER A 263 3.89 -9.82 -4.75
C SER A 263 2.74 -9.34 -5.67
N GLU A 264 2.29 -10.18 -6.59
CA GLU A 264 1.19 -9.84 -7.52
C GLU A 264 -0.11 -9.38 -6.81
N LYS A 265 -0.25 -9.65 -5.52
CA LYS A 265 -1.37 -9.18 -4.68
C LYS A 265 -1.29 -7.69 -4.29
N ASP A 266 -0.11 -7.09 -4.37
CA ASP A 266 0.10 -5.68 -4.04
C ASP A 266 0.06 -4.76 -5.28
N ASN A 267 -0.75 -5.08 -6.28
CA ASN A 267 -1.07 -4.19 -7.39
C ASN A 267 -1.77 -2.93 -6.85
N GLN A 268 -0.98 -2.12 -6.16
CA GLN A 268 -1.40 -0.81 -5.69
C GLN A 268 -1.15 0.24 -6.77
N PRO A 269 -1.95 1.30 -6.81
CA PRO A 269 -2.05 2.25 -7.94
C PRO A 269 -0.78 3.07 -8.27
N GLN A 270 0.38 2.72 -7.71
CA GLN A 270 1.65 3.37 -8.08
C GLN A 270 2.23 2.88 -9.42
N ASP A 271 1.74 1.75 -9.95
CA ASP A 271 2.16 1.27 -11.27
C ASP A 271 1.69 2.17 -12.41
N TRP A 272 0.64 2.96 -12.19
CA TRP A 272 0.16 3.93 -13.16
C TRP A 272 1.17 5.03 -13.50
N LEU A 273 2.07 5.39 -12.56
CA LEU A 273 3.13 6.38 -12.80
C LEU A 273 4.06 5.97 -13.95
N TYR A 274 4.10 4.69 -14.29
CA TYR A 274 5.06 4.12 -15.24
C TYR A 274 4.40 3.56 -16.51
N GLN A 275 3.09 3.52 -16.57
CA GLN A 275 2.33 3.08 -17.74
C GLN A 275 1.79 4.28 -18.53
N LEU A 276 2.70 5.00 -19.15
CA LEU A 276 2.30 6.15 -19.98
C LEU A 276 1.57 5.68 -21.25
N PRO A 277 0.47 6.36 -21.62
CA PRO A 277 -0.14 6.15 -22.93
C PRO A 277 0.87 6.43 -24.05
N GLU A 278 0.83 5.64 -25.12
CA GLU A 278 1.75 5.77 -26.24
C GLU A 278 1.77 7.20 -26.81
N GLY A 279 2.95 7.78 -26.90
CA GLY A 279 3.14 9.13 -27.42
C GLY A 279 2.79 10.29 -26.49
N LYS A 280 2.41 10.03 -25.24
CA LYS A 280 2.16 11.07 -24.24
C LYS A 280 3.22 11.05 -23.15
N ASN A 281 3.68 12.22 -22.77
CA ASN A 281 4.68 12.39 -21.71
C ASN A 281 4.36 13.56 -20.78
N HIS A 282 3.28 14.27 -21.00
CA HIS A 282 2.87 15.41 -20.17
C HIS A 282 1.36 15.65 -20.23
N GLY A 283 0.82 16.27 -19.20
CA GLY A 283 -0.59 16.62 -19.15
C GLY A 283 -0.97 17.43 -17.93
N VAL A 284 -2.07 18.14 -18.04
CA VAL A 284 -2.73 18.78 -16.91
C VAL A 284 -3.64 17.78 -16.20
N PHE A 285 -3.81 17.98 -14.91
CA PHE A 285 -4.88 17.33 -14.15
C PHE A 285 -5.64 18.38 -13.34
N VAL A 286 -6.91 18.11 -13.15
CA VAL A 286 -7.80 18.95 -12.35
C VAL A 286 -8.73 18.06 -11.55
N GLY A 287 -9.08 18.48 -10.35
CA GLY A 287 -10.01 17.78 -9.48
C GLY A 287 -10.87 18.75 -8.70
N VAL A 288 -12.05 18.30 -8.33
CA VAL A 288 -12.93 18.99 -7.40
C VAL A 288 -13.51 17.96 -6.47
N ARG A 289 -13.39 18.22 -5.17
CA ARG A 289 -14.07 17.45 -4.13
C ARG A 289 -14.89 18.39 -3.27
N THR A 290 -16.14 18.03 -3.03
CA THR A 290 -17.01 18.80 -2.14
C THR A 290 -17.90 17.87 -1.32
N ALA A 291 -18.18 18.26 -0.08
CA ALA A 291 -19.09 17.58 0.83
C ALA A 291 -20.07 18.63 1.40
N GLN A 292 -21.15 18.90 0.69
CA GLN A 292 -22.10 19.92 1.05
C GLN A 292 -23.49 19.33 1.33
N GLN A 293 -24.05 19.67 2.49
CA GLN A 293 -25.42 19.27 2.88
C GLN A 293 -25.67 17.76 2.79
N GLY A 294 -24.63 16.93 3.11
CA GLY A 294 -24.72 15.47 3.04
C GLY A 294 -24.59 14.90 1.63
N VAL A 295 -24.22 15.72 0.65
CA VAL A 295 -23.88 15.27 -0.70
C VAL A 295 -22.37 15.41 -0.89
N GLU A 296 -21.71 14.30 -1.22
CA GLU A 296 -20.31 14.26 -1.59
C GLU A 296 -20.21 14.21 -3.12
N ILE A 297 -19.39 15.05 -3.71
CA ILE A 297 -19.11 15.04 -5.16
C ILE A 297 -17.60 15.07 -5.34
N GLU A 298 -17.10 14.19 -6.19
CA GLU A 298 -15.72 14.17 -6.63
C GLU A 298 -15.68 14.11 -8.16
N ALA A 299 -14.94 15.01 -8.75
CA ALA A 299 -14.70 15.02 -10.19
C ALA A 299 -13.21 15.18 -10.42
N GLU A 300 -12.65 14.37 -11.30
CA GLU A 300 -11.23 14.42 -11.67
C GLU A 300 -11.07 14.27 -13.18
N TYR A 301 -10.02 14.90 -13.68
CA TYR A 301 -9.57 14.76 -15.05
C TYR A 301 -8.04 14.75 -15.08
N ASP A 302 -7.45 13.76 -15.75
CA ASP A 302 -6.01 13.64 -15.98
C ASP A 302 -5.74 13.45 -17.47
N GLN A 303 -5.22 14.49 -18.08
CA GLN A 303 -4.92 14.51 -19.53
C GLN A 303 -3.81 13.54 -19.91
N LEU A 304 -2.84 13.32 -19.00
CA LEU A 304 -1.70 12.43 -19.27
C LEU A 304 -2.18 10.99 -19.49
N PHE A 305 -3.14 10.57 -18.67
CA PHE A 305 -3.68 9.20 -18.70
C PHE A 305 -4.99 9.07 -19.47
N ASN A 306 -5.47 10.13 -20.13
CA ASN A 306 -6.78 10.15 -20.81
C ASN A 306 -7.95 9.81 -19.88
N HIS A 307 -7.84 10.10 -18.61
CA HIS A 307 -8.76 9.67 -17.59
C HIS A 307 -9.61 10.81 -17.08
N ALA A 308 -10.91 10.57 -16.94
CA ALA A 308 -11.78 11.41 -16.14
C ALA A 308 -12.70 10.54 -15.29
N ALA A 309 -12.99 10.96 -14.08
CA ALA A 309 -13.96 10.31 -13.24
C ALA A 309 -14.89 11.34 -12.59
N LEU A 310 -16.14 10.95 -12.43
CA LEU A 310 -17.15 11.69 -11.70
C LEU A 310 -17.79 10.72 -10.70
N ALA A 311 -17.74 11.07 -9.43
CA ALA A 311 -18.42 10.33 -8.38
C ALA A 311 -19.34 11.27 -7.60
N ALA A 312 -20.48 10.76 -7.17
CA ALA A 312 -21.37 11.44 -6.25
C ALA A 312 -21.95 10.43 -5.27
N GLY A 313 -22.04 10.85 -4.00
CA GLY A 313 -22.61 10.05 -2.93
C GLY A 313 -23.50 10.90 -2.03
N THR A 314 -24.51 10.29 -1.44
CA THR A 314 -25.35 10.94 -0.43
C THR A 314 -25.98 9.91 0.49
N GLU A 315 -26.30 10.35 1.70
CA GLU A 315 -27.06 9.55 2.64
C GLU A 315 -28.42 10.25 2.92
N TYR A 316 -29.50 9.50 2.76
CA TYR A 316 -30.84 9.97 3.06
C TYR A 316 -31.65 8.89 3.78
N GLU A 317 -32.16 9.21 4.95
CA GLU A 317 -32.94 8.29 5.81
C GLU A 317 -32.27 6.94 6.05
N GLY A 318 -30.93 6.92 6.18
CA GLY A 318 -30.13 5.73 6.37
C GLY A 318 -29.87 4.92 5.09
N PHE A 319 -30.34 5.40 3.93
CA PHE A 319 -29.89 4.88 2.64
C PHE A 319 -28.69 5.65 2.15
N ARG A 320 -27.64 4.93 1.78
CA ARG A 320 -26.49 5.49 1.06
C ARG A 320 -26.68 5.24 -0.43
N PHE A 321 -26.56 6.30 -1.20
CA PHE A 321 -26.59 6.29 -2.66
C PHE A 321 -25.24 6.72 -3.17
N ASP A 322 -24.69 6.01 -4.14
CA ASP A 322 -23.45 6.37 -4.82
C ASP A 322 -23.54 6.12 -6.31
N VAL A 323 -22.84 6.96 -7.06
CA VAL A 323 -22.63 6.79 -8.50
C VAL A 323 -21.22 7.19 -8.84
N LYS A 324 -20.55 6.39 -9.67
CA LYS A 324 -19.24 6.70 -10.22
C LYS A 324 -19.21 6.39 -11.70
N THR A 325 -18.77 7.37 -12.49
CA THR A 325 -18.56 7.20 -13.94
C THR A 325 -17.10 7.43 -14.25
N VAL A 326 -16.51 6.51 -14.97
CA VAL A 326 -15.15 6.58 -15.50
C VAL A 326 -15.23 6.79 -17.00
N LEU A 327 -14.45 7.74 -17.49
CA LEU A 327 -14.45 8.17 -18.89
C LEU A 327 -13.02 8.05 -19.44
N ASP A 328 -12.92 7.52 -20.64
CA ASP A 328 -11.72 7.64 -21.46
C ASP A 328 -11.85 8.91 -22.32
N VAL A 329 -10.85 9.80 -22.21
CA VAL A 329 -10.83 11.13 -22.85
C VAL A 329 -9.56 11.31 -23.64
N PRO A 330 -9.38 10.63 -24.78
CA PRO A 330 -8.14 10.67 -25.57
C PRO A 330 -7.87 12.07 -26.16
N SER A 331 -8.92 12.87 -26.41
CA SER A 331 -8.81 14.26 -26.84
C SER A 331 -10.06 15.05 -26.48
N ILE A 332 -9.94 16.39 -26.50
CA ILE A 332 -11.09 17.28 -26.28
C ILE A 332 -12.11 17.06 -27.41
N GLY A 333 -13.27 16.54 -27.07
CA GLY A 333 -14.36 16.23 -27.99
C GLY A 333 -14.46 14.75 -28.39
N GLU A 334 -13.49 13.93 -28.02
CA GLU A 334 -13.55 12.47 -28.13
C GLU A 334 -13.61 11.88 -26.72
N MET A 335 -14.80 11.67 -26.23
CA MET A 335 -15.05 11.16 -24.89
C MET A 335 -15.91 9.91 -24.98
N SER A 336 -15.50 8.87 -24.33
CA SER A 336 -16.25 7.62 -24.22
C SER A 336 -16.39 7.21 -22.78
N THR A 337 -17.56 6.73 -22.41
CA THR A 337 -17.75 6.14 -21.09
C THR A 337 -17.12 4.76 -21.07
N GLU A 338 -16.16 4.58 -20.18
CA GLU A 338 -15.53 3.28 -19.93
C GLU A 338 -16.46 2.42 -19.06
N LYS A 339 -16.88 2.99 -17.93
CA LYS A 339 -17.67 2.28 -16.94
C LYS A 339 -18.50 3.25 -16.11
N THR A 340 -19.72 2.86 -15.78
CA THR A 340 -20.54 3.56 -14.77
C THR A 340 -21.01 2.55 -13.73
N THR A 341 -20.76 2.86 -12.45
CA THR A 341 -21.31 2.11 -11.32
C THR A 341 -22.28 2.98 -10.57
N PHE A 342 -23.33 2.37 -10.03
CA PHE A 342 -24.27 3.04 -9.15
C PHE A 342 -24.69 2.06 -8.05
N GLY A 343 -24.76 2.56 -6.83
CA GLY A 343 -24.99 1.78 -5.65
C GLY A 343 -26.10 2.35 -4.77
N VAL A 344 -26.79 1.47 -4.07
CA VAL A 344 -27.68 1.78 -2.97
C VAL A 344 -27.44 0.79 -1.86
N SER A 345 -27.18 1.27 -0.65
CA SER A 345 -27.02 0.40 0.51
C SER A 345 -27.78 0.94 1.72
N ARG A 346 -28.14 0.03 2.62
CA ARG A 346 -28.75 0.37 3.90
C ARG A 346 -28.54 -0.74 4.92
N ASP A 347 -28.33 -0.31 6.16
CA ASP A 347 -28.35 -1.18 7.32
C ASP A 347 -29.72 -1.11 7.99
N PHE A 348 -30.28 -2.30 8.29
CA PHE A 348 -31.55 -2.47 8.94
C PHE A 348 -31.34 -3.11 10.30
N ASP A 349 -31.61 -2.42 11.38
CA ASP A 349 -31.70 -2.98 12.72
C ASP A 349 -33.01 -3.76 12.84
N VAL A 350 -32.94 -5.08 12.76
CA VAL A 350 -34.13 -5.94 12.81
C VAL A 350 -34.55 -6.18 14.27
N MET A 351 -33.57 -6.41 15.13
CA MET A 351 -33.72 -6.54 16.59
C MET A 351 -32.38 -6.36 17.27
N GLU A 352 -32.37 -6.26 18.59
CA GLU A 352 -31.13 -6.19 19.35
C GLU A 352 -30.21 -7.37 19.04
N GLY A 353 -29.00 -7.09 18.58
CA GLY A 353 -28.00 -8.09 18.17
C GLY A 353 -28.21 -8.69 16.77
N LEU A 354 -29.11 -8.16 15.95
CA LEU A 354 -29.28 -8.56 14.56
C LEU A 354 -29.49 -7.34 13.66
N ALA A 355 -28.48 -6.98 12.90
CA ALA A 355 -28.54 -6.01 11.83
C ALA A 355 -28.37 -6.71 10.47
N ILE A 356 -29.08 -6.25 9.47
CA ILE A 356 -28.95 -6.72 8.08
C ILE A 356 -28.48 -5.56 7.23
N ALA A 357 -27.30 -5.70 6.63
CA ALA A 357 -26.83 -4.83 5.58
C ALA A 357 -27.35 -5.32 4.24
N ALA A 358 -28.05 -4.48 3.51
CA ALA A 358 -28.51 -4.77 2.16
C ALA A 358 -27.91 -3.79 1.17
N SER A 359 -27.51 -4.28 0.01
CA SER A 359 -26.91 -3.48 -1.05
C SER A 359 -27.42 -3.87 -2.41
N TYR A 360 -27.43 -2.88 -3.29
CA TYR A 360 -27.63 -3.07 -4.71
C TYR A 360 -26.54 -2.29 -5.43
N GLU A 361 -25.91 -2.91 -6.41
CA GLU A 361 -24.92 -2.30 -7.30
C GLU A 361 -25.30 -2.59 -8.75
N GLY A 362 -25.22 -1.57 -9.59
CA GLY A 362 -25.32 -1.68 -11.03
C GLY A 362 -24.02 -1.25 -11.68
N GLU A 363 -23.50 -2.04 -12.61
CA GLU A 363 -22.33 -1.72 -13.39
C GLU A 363 -22.67 -1.72 -14.88
N TRP A 364 -22.50 -0.58 -15.52
CA TRP A 364 -22.69 -0.42 -16.94
C TRP A 364 -21.36 -0.23 -17.68
N VAL A 365 -21.06 -1.12 -18.62
CA VAL A 365 -19.87 -1.08 -19.48
C VAL A 365 -20.33 -0.88 -20.94
N PRO A 366 -20.32 0.37 -21.45
CA PRO A 366 -20.88 0.70 -22.75
C PRO A 366 -20.23 -0.03 -23.93
N ALA A 367 -18.89 -0.23 -23.86
CA ALA A 367 -18.15 -0.95 -24.92
C ALA A 367 -18.64 -2.38 -25.11
N ALA A 368 -18.98 -3.05 -24.02
CA ALA A 368 -19.58 -4.39 -24.02
C ALA A 368 -21.10 -4.37 -24.19
N LYS A 369 -21.74 -3.18 -24.07
CA LYS A 369 -23.20 -3.01 -23.97
C LYS A 369 -23.81 -3.87 -22.86
N GLN A 370 -23.06 -4.04 -21.77
CA GLN A 370 -23.41 -4.92 -20.68
C GLN A 370 -23.78 -4.13 -19.44
N LEU A 371 -24.90 -4.47 -18.84
CA LEU A 371 -25.31 -3.99 -17.53
C LEU A 371 -25.35 -5.17 -16.57
N THR A 372 -24.50 -5.13 -15.56
CA THR A 372 -24.47 -6.13 -14.49
C THR A 372 -25.20 -5.57 -13.28
N HIS A 373 -26.08 -6.35 -12.71
CA HIS A 373 -26.80 -6.04 -11.48
C HIS A 373 -26.31 -6.98 -10.38
N THR A 374 -26.00 -6.44 -9.22
CA THR A 374 -25.59 -7.20 -8.05
C THR A 374 -26.48 -6.79 -6.86
N ILE A 375 -27.12 -7.74 -6.24
CA ILE A 375 -27.90 -7.54 -5.01
C ILE A 375 -27.23 -8.35 -3.92
N GLY A 376 -26.81 -7.68 -2.85
CA GLY A 376 -26.16 -8.28 -1.71
C GLY A 376 -26.98 -8.11 -0.44
N ALA A 377 -26.86 -9.07 0.46
CA ALA A 377 -27.31 -8.94 1.83
C ALA A 377 -26.34 -9.67 2.76
N SER A 378 -26.05 -9.07 3.90
CA SER A 378 -25.22 -9.71 4.92
C SER A 378 -25.73 -9.39 6.31
N THR A 379 -25.46 -10.29 7.24
CA THR A 379 -25.79 -10.12 8.66
C THR A 379 -24.73 -10.76 9.52
N THR A 380 -24.50 -10.18 10.69
CA THR A 380 -23.69 -10.79 11.74
C THR A 380 -24.59 -11.14 12.90
N LEU A 381 -24.55 -12.40 13.31
CA LEU A 381 -25.38 -12.92 14.39
C LEU A 381 -24.67 -12.72 15.72
N GLY A 382 -25.17 -11.78 16.53
CA GLY A 382 -24.74 -11.53 17.92
C GLY A 382 -25.71 -12.06 18.97
N LEU A 383 -26.74 -12.81 18.57
CA LEU A 383 -27.82 -13.25 19.46
C LEU A 383 -27.50 -14.52 20.25
N ILE A 384 -26.60 -15.33 19.75
CA ILE A 384 -26.28 -16.63 20.33
C ILE A 384 -24.82 -16.65 20.77
N PRO A 385 -24.53 -16.67 22.07
CA PRO A 385 -23.14 -16.59 22.56
C PRO A 385 -22.18 -17.66 22.02
N ALA A 386 -22.72 -18.79 21.57
CA ALA A 386 -21.92 -19.89 21.03
C ALA A 386 -21.45 -19.63 19.57
N ILE A 387 -22.13 -18.74 18.86
CA ILE A 387 -21.84 -18.39 17.46
C ILE A 387 -21.84 -16.86 17.28
N ASP A 388 -21.48 -16.14 18.34
CA ASP A 388 -21.28 -14.69 18.28
C ASP A 388 -20.21 -14.37 17.25
N GLY A 389 -20.52 -13.44 16.33
CA GLY A 389 -19.65 -13.11 15.22
C GLY A 389 -19.86 -13.97 13.95
N LEU A 390 -20.83 -14.92 13.91
CA LEU A 390 -21.17 -15.60 12.66
C LEU A 390 -21.75 -14.60 11.65
N LYS A 391 -21.01 -14.39 10.57
CA LYS A 391 -21.43 -13.57 9.44
C LYS A 391 -22.04 -14.46 8.37
N ILE A 392 -23.23 -14.12 7.90
CA ILE A 392 -23.88 -14.76 6.77
C ILE A 392 -24.03 -13.74 5.66
N SER A 393 -23.67 -14.08 4.43
CA SER A 393 -23.79 -13.22 3.27
C SER A 393 -24.44 -13.95 2.11
N GLY A 394 -25.15 -13.20 1.29
CA GLY A 394 -25.70 -13.70 0.04
C GLY A 394 -25.63 -12.60 -1.01
N GLU A 395 -25.26 -12.95 -2.22
CA GLU A 395 -25.18 -12.09 -3.37
C GLU A 395 -25.81 -12.76 -4.57
N VAL A 396 -26.51 -11.99 -5.36
CA VAL A 396 -27.06 -12.42 -6.66
C VAL A 396 -26.62 -11.42 -7.69
N SER A 397 -25.92 -11.87 -8.71
CA SER A 397 -25.49 -11.04 -9.84
C SER A 397 -26.11 -11.54 -11.13
N ALA A 398 -26.43 -10.62 -12.01
CA ALA A 398 -26.95 -10.92 -13.34
C ALA A 398 -26.44 -9.89 -14.35
N SER A 399 -25.82 -10.35 -15.42
CA SER A 399 -25.60 -9.56 -16.61
C SER A 399 -26.68 -9.91 -17.63
N GLU A 400 -27.40 -8.87 -18.14
CA GLU A 400 -28.47 -9.04 -19.13
C GLU A 400 -29.61 -9.96 -18.66
N LEU A 401 -30.32 -9.76 -17.64
CA LEU A 401 -31.57 -10.46 -17.21
C LEU A 401 -31.84 -11.88 -17.79
N ALA A 402 -30.82 -12.50 -18.38
CA ALA A 402 -30.89 -13.86 -18.88
C ALA A 402 -30.67 -14.85 -17.74
N LEU A 403 -31.57 -15.79 -17.56
CA LEU A 403 -31.49 -16.79 -16.46
C LEU A 403 -30.17 -17.57 -16.46
N GLU A 404 -29.53 -17.70 -17.60
CA GLU A 404 -28.25 -18.39 -17.75
C GLU A 404 -27.07 -17.57 -17.20
N SER A 405 -27.19 -16.22 -17.17
CA SER A 405 -26.18 -15.30 -16.64
C SER A 405 -26.33 -14.98 -15.16
N ILE A 406 -27.36 -15.50 -14.50
CA ILE A 406 -27.53 -15.27 -13.07
C ILE A 406 -26.47 -16.03 -12.30
N GLY A 407 -25.56 -15.29 -11.67
CA GLY A 407 -24.65 -15.75 -10.64
C GLY A 407 -25.32 -15.66 -9.28
N TYR A 408 -24.96 -16.53 -8.37
CA TYR A 408 -25.24 -16.33 -6.95
C TYR A 408 -24.09 -16.83 -6.12
N LYS A 409 -23.89 -16.16 -5.00
CA LYS A 409 -22.87 -16.45 -4.03
C LYS A 409 -23.51 -16.45 -2.64
N ILE A 410 -23.30 -17.47 -1.88
CA ILE A 410 -23.79 -17.58 -0.51
C ILE A 410 -22.62 -17.96 0.37
N GLY A 411 -22.41 -17.19 1.42
CA GLY A 411 -21.30 -17.39 2.34
C GLY A 411 -21.75 -17.42 3.80
N ALA A 412 -21.00 -18.16 4.58
CA ALA A 412 -21.05 -18.08 6.03
C ALA A 412 -19.62 -18.11 6.56
N GLU A 413 -19.30 -17.17 7.42
CA GLU A 413 -17.96 -16.97 7.99
C GLU A 413 -18.12 -16.83 9.50
N PHE A 414 -17.28 -17.53 10.24
CA PHE A 414 -17.29 -17.51 11.69
C PHE A 414 -15.87 -17.34 12.20
N GLU A 415 -15.69 -16.35 13.04
CA GLU A 415 -14.44 -16.10 13.77
C GLU A 415 -14.66 -16.40 15.25
N ALA A 416 -14.00 -17.43 15.74
CA ALA A 416 -14.08 -17.80 17.14
C ALA A 416 -13.16 -16.91 18.00
N PRO A 417 -13.50 -16.65 19.27
CA PRO A 417 -12.66 -15.83 20.16
C PRO A 417 -11.25 -16.37 20.40
N ASN A 418 -10.99 -17.62 20.06
CA ASN A 418 -9.68 -18.26 20.14
C ASN A 418 -8.87 -18.16 18.83
N GLY A 419 -9.32 -17.33 17.87
CA GLY A 419 -8.64 -17.10 16.59
C GLY A 419 -8.90 -18.17 15.53
N VAL A 420 -9.84 -19.09 15.74
CA VAL A 420 -10.23 -20.04 14.70
C VAL A 420 -11.24 -19.40 13.76
N ASN A 421 -10.93 -19.39 12.48
CA ASN A 421 -11.79 -18.90 11.41
C ASN A 421 -12.30 -20.07 10.58
N LEU A 422 -13.61 -20.11 10.35
CA LEU A 422 -14.26 -21.08 9.50
C LEU A 422 -15.12 -20.36 8.47
N GLY A 423 -14.97 -20.73 7.22
CA GLY A 423 -15.73 -20.16 6.11
C GLY A 423 -16.29 -21.24 5.19
N ILE A 424 -17.46 -21.00 4.69
CA ILE A 424 -18.04 -21.73 3.57
C ILE A 424 -18.65 -20.73 2.63
N GLU A 425 -18.31 -20.85 1.36
CA GLU A 425 -18.86 -20.04 0.30
C GLU A 425 -19.26 -20.95 -0.86
N HIS A 426 -20.40 -20.70 -1.42
CA HIS A 426 -20.85 -21.37 -2.63
C HIS A 426 -21.13 -20.34 -3.71
N ASP A 427 -20.37 -20.41 -4.79
CA ASP A 427 -20.57 -19.65 -6.02
C ASP A 427 -21.11 -20.59 -7.09
N ARG A 428 -22.12 -20.14 -7.82
CA ARG A 428 -22.76 -20.94 -8.88
C ARG A 428 -21.79 -21.36 -9.96
N PHE A 429 -20.82 -20.52 -10.32
CA PHE A 429 -19.90 -20.74 -11.45
C PHE A 429 -18.58 -21.35 -11.01
N GLU A 430 -18.10 -20.96 -9.83
CA GLU A 430 -16.79 -21.39 -9.32
C GLU A 430 -16.87 -22.64 -8.46
N GLY A 431 -18.04 -22.89 -7.83
CA GLY A 431 -18.25 -24.06 -7.00
C GLY A 431 -18.36 -23.72 -5.52
N THR A 432 -17.92 -24.64 -4.66
CA THR A 432 -17.99 -24.47 -3.21
C THR A 432 -16.59 -24.42 -2.62
N THR A 433 -16.32 -23.37 -1.89
CA THR A 433 -15.07 -23.17 -1.16
C THR A 433 -15.33 -23.35 0.34
N PHE A 434 -14.53 -24.16 0.97
CA PHE A 434 -14.44 -24.27 2.41
C PHE A 434 -13.11 -23.66 2.84
N ALA A 435 -13.15 -22.73 3.77
CA ALA A 435 -11.97 -22.15 4.37
C ALA A 435 -11.94 -22.52 5.86
N ALA A 436 -10.80 -22.95 6.33
CA ALA A 436 -10.55 -23.15 7.75
C ALA A 436 -9.19 -22.57 8.08
N GLY A 437 -9.15 -21.65 9.03
CA GLY A 437 -7.95 -20.99 9.44
C GLY A 437 -7.87 -20.83 10.95
N MET A 438 -6.67 -20.54 11.41
CA MET A 438 -6.43 -20.19 12.80
C MET A 438 -5.39 -19.08 12.83
N LYS A 439 -5.73 -17.99 13.52
CA LYS A 439 -4.82 -16.89 13.83
C LYS A 439 -4.53 -16.90 15.32
N VAL A 440 -3.30 -17.03 15.70
CA VAL A 440 -2.85 -16.93 17.10
C VAL A 440 -1.91 -15.76 17.18
N GLU A 441 -2.28 -14.77 17.98
CA GLU A 441 -1.44 -13.61 18.34
C GLU A 441 -0.89 -13.83 19.76
N PHE A 442 0.37 -13.46 20.00
CA PHE A 442 1.05 -13.61 21.29
C PHE A 442 2.10 -12.52 21.53
#